data_4df11f221bcb04e93c372dc2c0a3f861
#
_entry.id   4df11f221bcb04e93c372dc2c0a3f861
#
_cell.length_a   1.000
_cell.length_b   1.000
_cell.length_c   1.000
_cell.angle_alpha   90.00
_cell.angle_beta   90.00
_cell.angle_gamma   90.00
#
_symmetry.space_group_name_H-M   'P 1'
#
loop_
_entity.id
_entity.type
_entity.pdbx_description
1 polymer ?
#
loop_
_entity_poly.entity_id
_entity_poly.type
_entity_poly.pdbx_seq_one_letter_code
_entity_poly.pdbx_strand_id
1 'polypeptide(L)'
;MAGSSSFPRNRYWILRHGKSIPNDIGVIVSSMENGTLEKYQLCPEGVDQANAAGELFLKELKENNIPIENVRICYSPFSRTTQTAKIVASVLNISLEGPQGKVIEDLKERYFGPTFELGSHEKYPEIWDLDAKDPSSRPEGGESVFDVVYRLSKALETIESEFQGCAILMVSHGDPLQILQTVFNAIKHQSGFENIDIASSIEAVKTTSVLAQHRNFGLDTAELRRLV
;
A
#
# COMPACT_ATOMS: atom_id res chain seq x y z
N MET A 1 -7.79 -22.34 24.70
CA MET A 1 -7.53 -22.64 23.28
C MET A 1 -7.91 -21.38 22.52
N ALA A 2 -6.93 -20.59 22.07
CA ALA A 2 -7.18 -19.45 21.20
C ALA A 2 -7.63 -20.03 19.84
N GLY A 3 -8.88 -19.77 19.47
CA GLY A 3 -9.38 -20.17 18.16
C GLY A 3 -8.51 -19.51 17.08
N SER A 4 -8.01 -20.29 16.13
CA SER A 4 -7.34 -19.77 14.95
C SER A 4 -8.37 -18.95 14.19
N SER A 5 -8.32 -17.62 14.30
CA SER A 5 -9.18 -16.77 13.49
C SER A 5 -8.64 -16.79 12.08
N SER A 6 -9.52 -17.10 11.11
CA SER A 6 -9.15 -17.09 9.69
C SER A 6 -8.69 -15.68 9.28
N PHE A 7 -7.64 -15.61 8.45
CA PHE A 7 -7.25 -14.36 7.79
C PHE A 7 -8.22 -14.07 6.62
N PRO A 8 -8.59 -12.82 6.37
CA PRO A 8 -8.33 -11.64 7.19
C PRO A 8 -9.37 -11.47 8.32
N ARG A 9 -8.91 -10.98 9.50
CA ARG A 9 -9.82 -10.62 10.61
C ARG A 9 -10.42 -9.22 10.46
N ASN A 10 -9.88 -8.45 9.52
CA ASN A 10 -10.26 -7.08 9.22
C ASN A 10 -10.73 -6.94 7.76
N ARG A 11 -11.40 -5.85 7.43
CA ARG A 11 -11.73 -5.47 6.06
C ARG A 11 -10.67 -4.50 5.56
N TYR A 12 -10.17 -4.68 4.34
CA TYR A 12 -9.03 -3.92 3.82
C TYR A 12 -9.41 -3.05 2.63
N TRP A 13 -8.99 -1.80 2.68
CA TRP A 13 -8.92 -0.87 1.57
C TRP A 13 -7.49 -0.42 1.37
N ILE A 14 -7.13 -0.18 0.13
CA ILE A 14 -5.85 0.40 -0.27
C ILE A 14 -6.10 1.74 -0.94
N LEU A 15 -5.23 2.70 -0.68
CA LEU A 15 -5.25 4.03 -1.27
C LEU A 15 -3.84 4.42 -1.68
N ARG A 16 -3.62 4.62 -2.99
CA ARG A 16 -2.39 5.25 -3.46
C ARG A 16 -2.42 6.73 -3.07
N HIS A 17 -1.28 7.28 -2.63
CA HIS A 17 -1.18 8.72 -2.34
C HIS A 17 -1.67 9.58 -3.53
N GLY A 18 -2.16 10.78 -3.26
CA GLY A 18 -2.50 11.77 -4.28
C GLY A 18 -1.28 12.18 -5.10
N LYS A 19 -1.50 12.85 -6.24
CA LYS A 19 -0.42 13.33 -7.09
C LYS A 19 0.59 14.15 -6.27
N SER A 20 1.85 13.73 -6.26
CA SER A 20 2.93 14.38 -5.52
C SER A 20 3.73 15.32 -6.41
N ILE A 21 4.51 16.22 -5.80
CA ILE A 21 5.46 17.07 -6.53
C ILE A 21 6.40 16.22 -7.41
N PRO A 22 6.99 15.09 -6.92
CA PRO A 22 7.76 14.19 -7.80
C PRO A 22 6.97 13.65 -8.99
N ASN A 23 5.70 13.29 -8.82
CA ASN A 23 4.87 12.86 -9.95
C ASN A 23 4.70 13.97 -11.00
N ASP A 24 4.51 15.20 -10.54
CA ASP A 24 4.29 16.36 -11.41
C ASP A 24 5.53 16.72 -12.24
N ILE A 25 6.72 16.63 -11.63
CA ILE A 25 7.99 16.94 -12.29
C ILE A 25 8.67 15.72 -12.94
N GLY A 26 8.08 14.53 -12.87
CA GLY A 26 8.61 13.32 -13.50
C GLY A 26 9.87 12.75 -12.84
N VAL A 27 9.98 12.83 -11.50
CA VAL A 27 11.17 12.38 -10.74
C VAL A 27 10.85 11.21 -9.84
N ILE A 28 11.71 10.19 -9.83
CA ILE A 28 11.63 9.03 -8.95
C ILE A 28 12.11 9.40 -7.55
N VAL A 29 11.26 9.24 -6.54
CA VAL A 29 11.59 9.40 -5.11
C VAL A 29 11.15 8.15 -4.38
N SER A 30 12.10 7.28 -4.09
CA SER A 30 11.87 5.94 -3.55
C SER A 30 12.65 5.63 -2.27
N SER A 31 13.71 6.39 -1.96
CA SER A 31 14.48 6.23 -0.73
C SER A 31 13.74 6.80 0.49
N MET A 32 13.98 6.23 1.68
CA MET A 32 13.48 6.78 2.95
C MET A 32 14.04 8.18 3.20
N GLU A 33 15.30 8.42 2.85
CA GLU A 33 15.97 9.72 3.05
C GLU A 33 15.23 10.83 2.31
N ASN A 34 14.91 10.62 1.03
CA ASN A 34 14.20 11.63 0.24
C ASN A 34 12.68 11.61 0.48
N GLY A 35 12.08 10.43 0.55
CA GLY A 35 10.62 10.27 0.62
C GLY A 35 9.96 10.94 1.82
N THR A 36 10.69 11.10 2.93
CA THR A 36 10.20 11.78 4.15
C THR A 36 10.33 13.32 4.08
N LEU A 37 11.06 13.86 3.10
CA LEU A 37 11.25 15.31 2.98
C LEU A 37 9.98 16.00 2.50
N GLU A 38 9.63 17.12 3.14
CA GLU A 38 8.44 17.92 2.83
C GLU A 38 8.39 18.40 1.37
N LYS A 39 9.55 18.69 0.77
CA LYS A 39 9.62 19.11 -0.64
C LYS A 39 9.07 18.07 -1.64
N TYR A 40 8.84 16.83 -1.21
CA TYR A 40 8.27 15.75 -2.02
C TYR A 40 6.85 15.35 -1.61
N GLN A 41 6.15 16.26 -0.97
CA GLN A 41 4.74 16.14 -0.59
C GLN A 41 3.78 16.18 -1.80
N LEU A 42 2.48 16.24 -1.53
CA LEU A 42 1.45 16.38 -2.57
C LEU A 42 1.58 17.74 -3.28
N CYS A 43 1.32 17.76 -4.58
CA CYS A 43 1.02 19.00 -5.29
C CYS A 43 -0.45 19.41 -5.04
N PRO A 44 -0.88 20.65 -5.42
CA PRO A 44 -2.25 21.09 -5.18
C PRO A 44 -3.32 20.14 -5.72
N GLU A 45 -3.15 19.62 -6.94
CA GLU A 45 -4.03 18.62 -7.53
C GLU A 45 -4.13 17.34 -6.65
N GLY A 46 -3.00 16.91 -6.09
CA GLY A 46 -2.98 15.73 -5.21
C GLY A 46 -3.71 15.94 -3.89
N VAL A 47 -3.77 17.18 -3.39
CA VAL A 47 -4.58 17.54 -2.21
C VAL A 47 -6.07 17.39 -2.53
N ASP A 48 -6.51 17.88 -3.69
CA ASP A 48 -7.91 17.75 -4.13
C ASP A 48 -8.28 16.27 -4.35
N GLN A 49 -7.37 15.49 -4.97
CA GLN A 49 -7.54 14.06 -5.15
C GLN A 49 -7.67 13.31 -3.81
N ALA A 50 -6.85 13.67 -2.81
CA ALA A 50 -6.91 13.05 -1.50
C ALA A 50 -8.22 13.37 -0.74
N ASN A 51 -8.75 14.60 -0.89
CA ASN A 51 -10.07 14.96 -0.36
C ASN A 51 -11.18 14.11 -1.00
N ALA A 52 -11.19 14.01 -2.33
CA ALA A 52 -12.17 13.19 -3.05
C ALA A 52 -12.09 11.70 -2.65
N ALA A 53 -10.87 11.17 -2.48
CA ALA A 53 -10.69 9.80 -1.99
C ALA A 53 -11.22 9.60 -0.57
N GLY A 54 -11.04 10.60 0.31
CA GLY A 54 -11.62 10.60 1.66
C GLY A 54 -13.15 10.56 1.64
N GLU A 55 -13.78 11.37 0.79
CA GLU A 55 -15.24 11.38 0.63
C GLU A 55 -15.76 10.04 0.08
N LEU A 56 -15.05 9.46 -0.90
CA LEU A 56 -15.38 8.15 -1.43
C LEU A 56 -15.29 7.07 -0.35
N PHE A 57 -14.22 7.09 0.46
CA PHE A 57 -14.05 6.13 1.54
C PHE A 57 -15.15 6.29 2.60
N LEU A 58 -15.50 7.52 2.98
CA LEU A 58 -16.61 7.79 3.90
C LEU A 58 -17.95 7.25 3.37
N LYS A 59 -18.18 7.38 2.06
CA LYS A 59 -19.37 6.81 1.41
C LYS A 59 -19.36 5.27 1.50
N GLU A 60 -18.25 4.63 1.17
CA GLU A 60 -18.12 3.16 1.27
C GLU A 60 -18.32 2.64 2.70
N LEU A 61 -17.80 3.34 3.70
CA LEU A 61 -18.02 3.00 5.10
C LEU A 61 -19.51 3.02 5.46
N LYS A 62 -20.24 4.06 5.03
CA LYS A 62 -21.69 4.18 5.24
C LYS A 62 -22.46 3.06 4.55
N GLU A 63 -22.16 2.78 3.28
CA GLU A 63 -22.81 1.73 2.49
C GLU A 63 -22.57 0.32 3.09
N ASN A 64 -21.45 0.11 3.73
CA ASN A 64 -21.12 -1.15 4.40
C ASN A 64 -21.49 -1.18 5.90
N ASN A 65 -22.18 -0.14 6.43
CA ASN A 65 -22.56 -0.01 7.83
C ASN A 65 -21.37 -0.13 8.79
N ILE A 66 -20.22 0.48 8.45
CA ILE A 66 -19.02 0.48 9.27
C ILE A 66 -18.95 1.79 10.08
N PRO A 67 -18.98 1.70 11.42
CA PRO A 67 -18.81 2.87 12.28
C PRO A 67 -17.40 3.48 12.16
N ILE A 68 -17.31 4.81 12.26
CA ILE A 68 -16.03 5.54 12.12
C ILE A 68 -15.03 5.14 13.22
N GLU A 69 -15.50 4.81 14.43
CA GLU A 69 -14.66 4.32 15.52
C GLU A 69 -13.94 3.00 15.20
N ASN A 70 -14.45 2.22 14.25
CA ASN A 70 -13.84 0.98 13.78
C ASN A 70 -12.85 1.18 12.61
N VAL A 71 -12.64 2.42 12.15
CA VAL A 71 -11.68 2.71 11.09
C VAL A 71 -10.26 2.81 11.66
N ARG A 72 -9.30 2.26 10.93
CA ARG A 72 -7.85 2.43 11.18
C ARG A 72 -7.17 2.85 9.89
N ILE A 73 -6.35 3.88 9.95
CA ILE A 73 -5.55 4.37 8.81
C ILE A 73 -4.10 4.01 9.08
N CYS A 74 -3.58 3.04 8.32
CA CYS A 74 -2.20 2.60 8.34
C CYS A 74 -1.49 3.20 7.13
N TYR A 75 -0.38 3.91 7.33
CA TYR A 75 0.23 4.67 6.23
C TYR A 75 1.76 4.65 6.25
N SER A 76 2.33 4.77 5.07
CA SER A 76 3.77 4.92 4.84
C SER A 76 4.27 6.24 5.44
N PRO A 77 5.51 6.30 5.99
CA PRO A 77 6.10 7.51 6.56
C PRO A 77 6.49 8.59 5.53
N PHE A 78 6.39 8.33 4.22
CA PHE A 78 6.73 9.30 3.20
C PHE A 78 5.79 10.52 3.27
N SER A 79 6.32 11.71 2.96
CA SER A 79 5.58 12.98 3.09
C SER A 79 4.27 12.99 2.31
N ARG A 80 4.25 12.46 1.07
CA ARG A 80 3.07 12.38 0.21
C ARG A 80 1.98 11.44 0.75
N THR A 81 2.35 10.31 1.33
CA THR A 81 1.40 9.36 1.96
C THR A 81 0.90 9.87 3.30
N THR A 82 1.77 10.47 4.10
CA THR A 82 1.40 11.11 5.37
C THR A 82 0.40 12.24 5.14
N GLN A 83 0.63 13.08 4.14
CA GLN A 83 -0.30 14.17 3.81
C GLN A 83 -1.63 13.63 3.28
N THR A 84 -1.62 12.60 2.41
CA THR A 84 -2.84 11.92 1.96
C THR A 84 -3.62 11.36 3.14
N ALA A 85 -2.96 10.64 4.06
CA ALA A 85 -3.59 10.07 5.24
C ALA A 85 -4.20 11.14 6.16
N LYS A 86 -3.50 12.27 6.37
CA LYS A 86 -4.01 13.41 7.17
C LYS A 86 -5.26 14.02 6.55
N ILE A 87 -5.29 14.20 5.23
CA ILE A 87 -6.45 14.74 4.52
C ILE A 87 -7.64 13.80 4.65
N VAL A 88 -7.47 12.51 4.39
CA VAL A 88 -8.53 11.50 4.55
C VAL A 88 -9.03 11.46 6.00
N ALA A 89 -8.13 11.47 6.97
CA ALA A 89 -8.49 11.50 8.39
C ALA A 89 -9.33 12.74 8.74
N SER A 90 -8.99 13.91 8.19
CA SER A 90 -9.77 15.15 8.35
C SER A 90 -11.19 15.01 7.78
N VAL A 91 -11.35 14.43 6.59
CA VAL A 91 -12.67 14.16 5.99
C VAL A 91 -13.52 13.23 6.85
N LEU A 92 -12.90 12.22 7.48
CA LEU A 92 -13.57 11.29 8.37
C LEU A 92 -13.76 11.83 9.80
N ASN A 93 -13.21 13.01 10.11
CA ASN A 93 -13.16 13.60 11.45
C ASN A 93 -12.53 12.68 12.51
N ILE A 94 -11.39 12.06 12.17
CA ILE A 94 -10.58 11.22 13.04
C ILE A 94 -9.17 11.81 13.24
N SER A 95 -8.54 11.52 14.40
CA SER A 95 -7.16 11.92 14.67
C SER A 95 -6.19 10.80 14.36
N LEU A 96 -5.15 11.10 13.58
CA LEU A 96 -4.05 10.16 13.33
C LEU A 96 -3.08 10.03 14.52
N GLU A 97 -3.13 10.96 15.49
CA GLU A 97 -2.31 10.89 16.71
C GLU A 97 -2.93 9.94 17.76
N GLY A 98 -4.18 9.51 17.53
CA GLY A 98 -4.91 8.58 18.37
C GLY A 98 -4.77 7.12 17.90
N PRO A 99 -5.57 6.21 18.48
CA PRO A 99 -5.51 4.77 18.18
C PRO A 99 -5.98 4.40 16.76
N GLN A 100 -6.51 5.36 16.00
CA GLN A 100 -7.00 5.17 14.64
C GLN A 100 -5.94 5.42 13.56
N GLY A 101 -4.81 6.06 13.92
CA GLY A 101 -3.69 6.32 13.01
C GLY A 101 -2.49 5.47 13.35
N LYS A 102 -1.83 4.87 12.33
CA LYS A 102 -0.60 4.11 12.51
C LYS A 102 0.36 4.29 11.34
N VAL A 103 1.54 4.81 11.64
CA VAL A 103 2.65 4.80 10.69
C VAL A 103 3.23 3.38 10.62
N ILE A 104 3.37 2.84 9.42
CA ILE A 104 3.98 1.53 9.18
C ILE A 104 5.07 1.71 8.11
N GLU A 105 6.34 1.56 8.52
CA GLU A 105 7.48 1.73 7.62
C GLU A 105 7.44 0.75 6.45
N ASP A 106 6.99 -0.49 6.69
CA ASP A 106 6.88 -1.53 5.67
C ASP A 106 5.87 -1.21 4.55
N LEU A 107 5.07 -0.12 4.68
CA LEU A 107 4.23 0.44 3.62
C LEU A 107 4.96 1.48 2.74
N LYS A 108 6.25 1.73 2.94
CA LYS A 108 7.05 2.66 2.14
C LYS A 108 7.08 2.27 0.66
N GLU A 109 7.49 3.23 -0.21
CA GLU A 109 7.72 2.94 -1.63
C GLU A 109 8.80 1.88 -1.79
N ARG A 110 8.75 1.12 -2.89
CA ARG A 110 9.84 0.24 -3.30
C ARG A 110 11.08 1.08 -3.61
N TYR A 111 12.17 0.76 -2.95
CA TYR A 111 13.43 1.40 -3.27
C TYR A 111 14.02 0.79 -4.54
N PHE A 112 14.16 1.61 -5.57
CA PHE A 112 14.65 1.15 -6.87
C PHE A 112 16.17 1.17 -7.01
N GLY A 113 16.89 1.58 -5.96
CA GLY A 113 18.35 1.68 -5.94
C GLY A 113 18.87 3.08 -6.31
N PRO A 114 20.17 3.33 -6.06
CA PRO A 114 20.77 4.67 -6.21
C PRO A 114 20.78 5.16 -7.67
N THR A 115 20.81 4.27 -8.65
CA THR A 115 20.80 4.62 -10.09
C THR A 115 19.46 5.23 -10.53
N PHE A 116 18.37 4.86 -9.87
CA PHE A 116 17.03 5.33 -10.18
C PHE A 116 16.59 6.50 -9.29
N GLU A 117 17.13 6.59 -8.08
CA GLU A 117 16.75 7.63 -7.11
C GLU A 117 17.04 9.03 -7.68
N LEU A 118 16.06 9.93 -7.62
CA LEU A 118 16.06 11.27 -8.22
C LEU A 118 16.22 11.27 -9.76
N GLY A 119 16.14 10.14 -10.40
CA GLY A 119 16.14 10.00 -11.85
C GLY A 119 14.76 10.29 -12.47
N SER A 120 14.72 10.33 -13.81
CA SER A 120 13.48 10.50 -14.59
C SER A 120 12.55 9.29 -14.48
N HIS A 121 11.24 9.53 -14.48
CA HIS A 121 10.20 8.49 -14.62
C HIS A 121 10.34 7.67 -15.92
N GLU A 122 11.01 8.19 -16.93
CA GLU A 122 11.28 7.46 -18.19
C GLU A 122 12.12 6.19 -17.98
N LYS A 123 12.76 6.04 -16.81
CA LYS A 123 13.52 4.85 -16.46
C LYS A 123 12.66 3.70 -15.89
N TYR A 124 11.39 3.94 -15.54
CA TYR A 124 10.52 2.87 -15.01
C TYR A 124 10.41 1.64 -15.92
N PRO A 125 10.37 1.74 -17.26
CA PRO A 125 10.34 0.57 -18.12
C PRO A 125 11.48 -0.43 -17.88
N GLU A 126 12.68 0.04 -17.49
CA GLU A 126 13.82 -0.83 -17.18
C GLU A 126 13.52 -1.72 -15.95
N ILE A 127 12.85 -1.15 -14.94
CA ILE A 127 12.44 -1.87 -13.73
C ILE A 127 11.32 -2.86 -14.06
N TRP A 128 10.33 -2.42 -14.84
CA TRP A 128 9.19 -3.27 -15.22
C TRP A 128 9.60 -4.46 -16.07
N ASP A 129 10.57 -4.28 -16.98
CA ASP A 129 11.13 -5.35 -17.79
C ASP A 129 11.92 -6.37 -16.95
N LEU A 130 12.61 -5.89 -15.90
CA LEU A 130 13.30 -6.74 -14.94
C LEU A 130 12.28 -7.61 -14.17
N ASP A 131 11.23 -6.99 -13.62
CA ASP A 131 10.20 -7.66 -12.84
C ASP A 131 9.39 -8.66 -13.67
N ALA A 132 9.11 -8.34 -14.93
CA ALA A 132 8.39 -9.24 -15.83
C ALA A 132 9.18 -10.50 -16.16
N LYS A 133 10.52 -10.39 -16.21
CA LYS A 133 11.42 -11.53 -16.46
C LYS A 133 11.63 -12.35 -15.20
N ASP A 134 11.94 -11.70 -14.09
CA ASP A 134 12.20 -12.32 -12.81
C ASP A 134 11.92 -11.37 -11.64
N PRO A 135 10.76 -11.49 -10.96
CA PRO A 135 10.39 -10.64 -9.82
C PRO A 135 11.27 -10.84 -8.57
N SER A 136 12.15 -11.84 -8.56
CA SER A 136 13.15 -12.02 -7.50
C SER A 136 14.43 -11.21 -7.75
N SER A 137 14.64 -10.72 -8.96
CA SER A 137 15.77 -9.88 -9.33
C SER A 137 15.63 -8.48 -8.73
N ARG A 138 16.77 -7.91 -8.31
CA ARG A 138 16.85 -6.57 -7.72
C ARG A 138 17.48 -5.60 -8.71
N PRO A 139 16.93 -4.38 -8.86
CA PRO A 139 17.75 -3.27 -9.35
C PRO A 139 18.98 -3.11 -8.45
N GLU A 140 20.11 -2.69 -8.99
CA GLU A 140 21.35 -2.54 -8.20
C GLU A 140 21.12 -1.67 -6.96
N GLY A 141 21.39 -2.23 -5.78
CA GLY A 141 21.15 -1.59 -4.49
C GLY A 141 19.70 -1.36 -4.09
N GLY A 142 18.74 -1.86 -4.88
CA GLY A 142 17.31 -1.72 -4.64
C GLY A 142 16.62 -2.97 -4.11
N GLU A 143 15.29 -2.93 -4.04
CA GLU A 143 14.41 -4.04 -3.63
C GLU A 143 13.88 -4.79 -4.87
N SER A 144 13.80 -6.12 -4.76
CA SER A 144 13.01 -6.95 -5.69
C SER A 144 11.51 -6.89 -5.32
N VAL A 145 10.66 -7.40 -6.21
CA VAL A 145 9.23 -7.60 -5.89
C VAL A 145 9.07 -8.55 -4.69
N PHE A 146 9.92 -9.58 -4.57
CA PHE A 146 9.92 -10.52 -3.44
C PHE A 146 10.28 -9.86 -2.12
N ASP A 147 11.21 -8.89 -2.12
CA ASP A 147 11.53 -8.11 -0.91
C ASP A 147 10.33 -7.27 -0.45
N VAL A 148 9.63 -6.66 -1.41
CA VAL A 148 8.42 -5.89 -1.12
C VAL A 148 7.32 -6.80 -0.56
N VAL A 149 7.08 -7.99 -1.14
CA VAL A 149 6.12 -8.97 -0.59
C VAL A 149 6.48 -9.34 0.85
N TYR A 150 7.76 -9.57 1.13
CA TYR A 150 8.22 -9.94 2.47
C TYR A 150 7.91 -8.87 3.52
N ARG A 151 8.20 -7.58 3.23
CA ARG A 151 7.88 -6.50 4.18
C ARG A 151 6.39 -6.20 4.28
N LEU A 152 5.62 -6.34 3.17
CA LEU A 152 4.17 -6.21 3.21
C LEU A 152 3.50 -7.32 4.05
N SER A 153 4.06 -8.55 4.04
CA SER A 153 3.63 -9.62 4.97
C SER A 153 3.78 -9.19 6.42
N LYS A 154 4.92 -8.59 6.78
CA LYS A 154 5.15 -8.05 8.14
C LYS A 154 4.20 -6.92 8.49
N ALA A 155 3.92 -6.01 7.54
CA ALA A 155 2.94 -4.95 7.75
C ALA A 155 1.55 -5.54 8.08
N LEU A 156 1.12 -6.54 7.32
CA LEU A 156 -0.17 -7.21 7.53
C LEU A 156 -0.19 -7.99 8.85
N GLU A 157 0.88 -8.73 9.20
CA GLU A 157 1.00 -9.41 10.50
C GLU A 157 0.85 -8.40 11.67
N THR A 158 1.51 -7.26 11.56
CA THR A 158 1.40 -6.18 12.55
C THR A 158 -0.04 -5.68 12.67
N ILE A 159 -0.71 -5.39 11.55
CA ILE A 159 -2.09 -4.92 11.51
C ILE A 159 -3.03 -5.98 12.10
N GLU A 160 -2.90 -7.22 11.68
CA GLU A 160 -3.76 -8.32 12.14
C GLU A 160 -3.52 -8.67 13.62
N SER A 161 -2.31 -8.44 14.17
CA SER A 161 -2.04 -8.63 15.60
C SER A 161 -2.68 -7.56 16.48
N GLU A 162 -2.78 -6.32 15.99
CA GLU A 162 -3.24 -5.16 16.77
C GLU A 162 -4.73 -4.88 16.61
N PHE A 163 -5.30 -5.18 15.44
CA PHE A 163 -6.68 -4.79 15.12
C PHE A 163 -7.53 -6.02 14.79
N GLN A 164 -8.79 -5.97 15.19
CA GLN A 164 -9.77 -7.01 14.91
C GLN A 164 -11.14 -6.39 14.63
N GLY A 165 -11.80 -6.84 13.56
CA GLY A 165 -13.13 -6.36 13.18
C GLY A 165 -13.14 -4.91 12.66
N CYS A 166 -11.98 -4.39 12.28
CA CYS A 166 -11.80 -3.03 11.83
C CYS A 166 -11.87 -2.89 10.30
N ALA A 167 -12.16 -1.69 9.83
CA ALA A 167 -11.91 -1.25 8.47
C ALA A 167 -10.52 -0.64 8.40
N ILE A 168 -9.61 -1.28 7.72
CA ILE A 168 -8.22 -0.86 7.56
C ILE A 168 -8.06 -0.14 6.23
N LEU A 169 -7.69 1.13 6.26
CA LEU A 169 -7.24 1.86 5.09
C LEU A 169 -5.71 1.90 5.07
N MET A 170 -5.10 1.26 4.08
CA MET A 170 -3.66 1.31 3.87
C MET A 170 -3.32 2.38 2.84
N VAL A 171 -2.65 3.46 3.27
CA VAL A 171 -2.20 4.55 2.40
C VAL A 171 -0.73 4.33 2.06
N SER A 172 -0.45 4.02 0.79
CA SER A 172 0.88 3.65 0.32
C SER A 172 1.14 4.16 -1.12
N HIS A 173 1.94 3.46 -1.87
CA HIS A 173 2.48 3.88 -3.17
C HIS A 173 2.09 2.89 -4.27
N GLY A 174 2.38 3.26 -5.52
CA GLY A 174 1.98 2.47 -6.68
C GLY A 174 2.48 1.04 -6.64
N ASP A 175 3.80 0.84 -6.54
CA ASP A 175 4.40 -0.50 -6.57
C ASP A 175 3.98 -1.39 -5.40
N PRO A 176 4.12 -0.97 -4.12
CA PRO A 176 3.67 -1.80 -3.00
C PRO A 176 2.20 -2.20 -3.07
N LEU A 177 1.31 -1.28 -3.49
CA LEU A 177 -0.12 -1.58 -3.53
C LEU A 177 -0.53 -2.50 -4.67
N GLN A 178 0.07 -2.35 -5.87
CA GLN A 178 -0.20 -3.29 -6.97
C GLN A 178 0.35 -4.69 -6.66
N ILE A 179 1.52 -4.79 -6.00
CA ILE A 179 2.08 -6.05 -5.52
C ILE A 179 1.17 -6.69 -4.47
N LEU A 180 0.72 -5.90 -3.48
CA LEU A 180 -0.21 -6.37 -2.46
C LEU A 180 -1.51 -6.89 -3.05
N GLN A 181 -2.09 -6.16 -4.01
CA GLN A 181 -3.32 -6.58 -4.67
C GLN A 181 -3.12 -7.88 -5.47
N THR A 182 -1.96 -8.05 -6.12
CA THR A 182 -1.61 -9.29 -6.81
C THR A 182 -1.62 -10.48 -5.84
N VAL A 183 -1.01 -10.32 -4.67
CA VAL A 183 -0.99 -11.33 -3.62
C VAL A 183 -2.41 -11.67 -3.14
N PHE A 184 -3.21 -10.67 -2.79
CA PHE A 184 -4.58 -10.88 -2.33
C PHE A 184 -5.45 -11.55 -3.40
N ASN A 185 -5.30 -11.15 -4.66
CA ASN A 185 -6.02 -11.77 -5.76
C ASN A 185 -5.63 -13.25 -5.93
N ALA A 186 -4.34 -13.57 -5.84
CA ALA A 186 -3.87 -14.95 -5.93
C ALA A 186 -4.39 -15.81 -4.77
N ILE A 187 -4.39 -15.28 -3.54
CA ILE A 187 -4.94 -15.97 -2.36
C ILE A 187 -6.44 -16.27 -2.56
N LYS A 188 -7.22 -15.32 -3.05
CA LYS A 188 -8.66 -15.51 -3.32
C LYS A 188 -8.97 -16.63 -4.32
N HIS A 189 -8.09 -16.83 -5.30
CA HIS A 189 -8.29 -17.84 -6.36
C HIS A 189 -7.70 -19.22 -6.01
N GLN A 190 -6.99 -19.36 -4.91
CA GLN A 190 -6.51 -20.65 -4.44
C GLN A 190 -7.55 -21.33 -3.53
N SER A 191 -7.99 -22.51 -3.91
CA SER A 191 -8.89 -23.34 -3.10
C SER A 191 -8.13 -23.91 -1.88
N GLY A 192 -8.71 -23.81 -0.67
CA GLY A 192 -8.18 -24.48 0.52
C GLY A 192 -7.52 -23.60 1.58
N PHE A 193 -7.62 -22.27 1.49
CA PHE A 193 -7.08 -21.31 2.47
C PHE A 193 -7.99 -21.02 3.67
N GLU A 194 -9.04 -21.80 3.89
CA GLU A 194 -9.84 -21.70 5.11
C GLU A 194 -8.97 -22.07 6.33
N ASN A 195 -8.76 -21.11 7.25
CA ASN A 195 -7.99 -21.26 8.50
C ASN A 195 -6.45 -21.29 8.40
N ILE A 196 -5.85 -20.73 7.34
CA ILE A 196 -4.40 -20.54 7.25
C ILE A 196 -4.03 -19.11 7.70
N ASP A 197 -2.89 -18.97 8.40
CA ASP A 197 -2.37 -17.65 8.78
C ASP A 197 -1.88 -16.87 7.56
N ILE A 198 -1.76 -15.53 7.72
CA ILE A 198 -1.43 -14.63 6.61
C ILE A 198 -0.06 -14.92 5.99
N ALA A 199 0.96 -15.22 6.82
CA ALA A 199 2.32 -15.43 6.33
C ALA A 199 2.38 -16.68 5.45
N SER A 200 1.75 -17.78 5.90
CA SER A 200 1.63 -19.04 5.14
C SER A 200 0.84 -18.84 3.84
N SER A 201 -0.24 -18.04 3.88
CA SER A 201 -1.04 -17.73 2.68
C SER A 201 -0.24 -16.95 1.63
N ILE A 202 0.53 -15.96 2.06
CA ILE A 202 1.39 -15.16 1.19
C ILE A 202 2.52 -16.01 0.61
N GLU A 203 3.19 -16.83 1.44
CA GLU A 203 4.29 -17.67 0.96
C GLU A 203 3.83 -18.67 -0.10
N ALA A 204 2.61 -19.19 0.02
CA ALA A 204 2.04 -20.13 -0.95
C ALA A 204 1.78 -19.50 -2.33
N VAL A 205 1.51 -18.18 -2.40
CA VAL A 205 1.29 -17.47 -3.68
C VAL A 205 2.51 -16.70 -4.16
N LYS A 206 3.59 -16.64 -3.38
CA LYS A 206 4.84 -15.95 -3.71
C LYS A 206 5.64 -16.72 -4.77
N THR A 207 5.15 -16.73 -5.99
CA THR A 207 5.78 -17.41 -7.13
C THR A 207 6.10 -16.41 -8.24
N THR A 208 7.09 -16.73 -9.07
CA THR A 208 7.47 -15.90 -10.22
C THR A 208 6.29 -15.65 -11.15
N SER A 209 5.52 -16.68 -11.48
CA SER A 209 4.37 -16.57 -12.40
C SER A 209 3.25 -15.66 -11.89
N VAL A 210 3.06 -15.56 -10.57
CA VAL A 210 2.08 -14.66 -9.96
C VAL A 210 2.65 -13.25 -9.88
N LEU A 211 3.84 -13.07 -9.33
CA LEU A 211 4.38 -11.76 -9.00
C LEU A 211 4.89 -10.99 -10.21
N ALA A 212 5.30 -11.67 -11.29
CA ALA A 212 5.63 -11.01 -12.57
C ALA A 212 4.44 -10.25 -13.19
N GLN A 213 3.22 -10.51 -12.72
CA GLN A 213 2.00 -9.89 -13.24
C GLN A 213 1.50 -8.70 -12.42
N HIS A 214 2.25 -8.24 -11.40
CA HIS A 214 1.80 -7.19 -10.48
C HIS A 214 1.39 -5.89 -11.18
N ARG A 215 1.97 -5.59 -12.34
CA ARG A 215 1.63 -4.42 -13.15
C ARG A 215 0.19 -4.41 -13.67
N ASN A 216 -0.48 -5.56 -13.73
CA ASN A 216 -1.90 -5.64 -14.11
C ASN A 216 -2.83 -4.99 -13.09
N PHE A 217 -2.33 -4.72 -11.88
CA PHE A 217 -3.07 -4.09 -10.78
C PHE A 217 -2.62 -2.67 -10.49
N GLY A 218 -2.02 -1.97 -11.47
CA GLY A 218 -1.62 -0.58 -11.32
C GLY A 218 -2.77 0.30 -10.79
N LEU A 219 -2.45 1.29 -9.95
CA LEU A 219 -3.40 2.25 -9.39
C LEU A 219 -3.06 3.66 -9.89
N ASP A 220 -4.09 4.45 -10.17
CA ASP A 220 -3.93 5.89 -10.37
C ASP A 220 -3.67 6.62 -9.05
N THR A 221 -3.21 7.88 -9.10
CA THR A 221 -3.01 8.71 -7.90
C THR A 221 -4.34 8.92 -7.18
N ALA A 222 -4.34 8.75 -5.87
CA ALA A 222 -5.51 8.75 -4.98
C ALA A 222 -6.61 7.74 -5.35
N GLU A 223 -6.28 6.70 -6.11
CA GLU A 223 -7.23 5.62 -6.37
C GLU A 223 -7.43 4.79 -5.10
N LEU A 224 -8.70 4.67 -4.70
CA LEU A 224 -9.18 3.85 -3.59
C LEU A 224 -9.71 2.52 -4.13
N ARG A 225 -9.25 1.41 -3.58
CA ARG A 225 -9.80 0.06 -3.88
C ARG A 225 -10.05 -0.73 -2.61
N ARG A 226 -11.15 -1.47 -2.61
CA ARG A 226 -11.40 -2.48 -1.58
C ARG A 226 -10.69 -3.78 -1.97
N LEU A 227 -9.95 -4.38 -1.03
CA LEU A 227 -9.29 -5.67 -1.23
C LEU A 227 -10.18 -6.84 -0.77
N VAL A 228 -10.74 -6.73 0.43
CA VAL A 228 -11.62 -7.76 1.05
C VAL A 228 -12.65 -7.12 1.96
#